data_0eebe7e50b7aa29a41f5ee2ea4b51e6f
#
_entry.id   0eebe7e50b7aa29a41f5ee2ea4b51e6f
#
_cell.length_a   1.000
_cell.length_b   1.000
_cell.length_c   1.000
_cell.angle_alpha   90.00
_cell.angle_beta   90.00
_cell.angle_gamma   90.00
#
_symmetry.space_group_name_H-M   'P 1'
#
loop_
_entity.id
_entity.type
_entity.pdbx_description
1 polymer ?
#
loop_
_entity_poly.entity_id
_entity_poly.type
_entity_poly.pdbx_seq_one_letter_code
_entity_poly.pdbx_strand_id
1 'polypeptide(L)'
;MKPDEAAEHHEHLEHTAHGGGSGKRIAILIAVLAAILAVVESGGKAKQTEQLAKNIDASDTYSFYQAKTIRSSMLRASSAMVEAIVPESLPDARKAQVTATLAKWKEDADRYDSDPKGGEGRKELIEKAKHLTAERDEAAMAYHNFEYGAAALQLSIVLASASVITAMPALAVASIALGGVGTALGVAGWFAPDALHHLLSGGHGEGHGDAHGDAAHADPAHAAGH
;
A
#
# COMPACT_ATOMS: atom_id res chain seq x y z
N MET A 1 -48.07 -54.41 19.61
CA MET A 1 -47.54 -53.38 18.74
C MET A 1 -48.46 -53.26 17.55
N LYS A 2 -49.20 -52.17 17.43
CA LYS A 2 -50.15 -51.98 16.37
C LYS A 2 -49.45 -51.60 15.08
N PRO A 3 -49.93 -52.01 13.88
CA PRO A 3 -49.26 -51.69 12.60
C PRO A 3 -49.10 -50.21 12.34
N ASP A 4 -49.95 -49.37 12.94
CA ASP A 4 -49.87 -47.90 12.81
C ASP A 4 -48.64 -47.29 13.52
N GLU A 5 -48.19 -47.82 14.66
CA GLU A 5 -47.01 -47.29 15.36
C GLU A 5 -45.72 -47.55 14.59
N ALA A 6 -45.65 -48.60 13.78
CA ALA A 6 -44.50 -48.89 12.95
C ALA A 6 -44.43 -47.96 11.70
N ALA A 7 -45.59 -47.53 11.18
CA ALA A 7 -45.66 -46.59 10.05
C ALA A 7 -45.26 -45.16 10.48
N GLU A 8 -45.70 -44.68 11.66
CA GLU A 8 -45.32 -43.39 12.21
C GLU A 8 -43.81 -43.32 12.52
N HIS A 9 -43.23 -44.42 13.02
CA HIS A 9 -41.78 -44.47 13.23
C HIS A 9 -40.98 -44.45 11.93
N HIS A 10 -41.49 -45.03 10.83
CA HIS A 10 -40.84 -44.96 9.53
C HIS A 10 -40.91 -43.55 8.92
N GLU A 11 -42.06 -42.86 9.01
CA GLU A 11 -42.20 -41.48 8.57
C GLU A 11 -41.27 -40.52 9.36
N HIS A 12 -41.16 -40.71 10.68
CA HIS A 12 -40.22 -39.91 11.50
C HIS A 12 -38.75 -40.15 11.14
N LEU A 13 -38.39 -41.38 10.77
CA LEU A 13 -37.03 -41.72 10.33
C LEU A 13 -36.72 -41.17 8.92
N GLU A 14 -37.69 -41.13 8.02
CA GLU A 14 -37.54 -40.52 6.68
C GLU A 14 -37.44 -39.00 6.78
N HIS A 15 -38.21 -38.33 7.65
CA HIS A 15 -38.10 -36.87 7.86
C HIS A 15 -36.76 -36.48 8.50
N THR A 16 -36.19 -37.29 9.38
CA THR A 16 -34.85 -37.06 9.94
C THR A 16 -33.75 -37.35 8.93
N ALA A 17 -33.95 -38.29 8.00
CA ALA A 17 -32.98 -38.57 6.92
C ALA A 17 -32.94 -37.43 5.86
N HIS A 18 -34.07 -36.77 5.60
CA HIS A 18 -34.09 -35.61 4.69
C HIS A 18 -33.47 -34.34 5.31
N GLY A 19 -33.49 -34.15 6.64
CA GLY A 19 -32.77 -33.09 7.34
C GLY A 19 -31.24 -33.21 7.26
N GLY A 20 -30.71 -34.46 7.17
CA GLY A 20 -29.28 -34.75 7.10
C GLY A 20 -28.59 -34.31 5.80
N GLY A 21 -29.31 -34.23 4.68
CA GLY A 21 -28.74 -33.87 3.39
C GLY A 21 -28.46 -32.36 3.23
N SER A 22 -29.29 -31.51 3.80
CA SER A 22 -29.12 -30.07 3.77
C SER A 22 -27.98 -29.60 4.67
N GLY A 23 -27.90 -30.09 5.90
CA GLY A 23 -26.83 -29.80 6.84
C GLY A 23 -25.45 -30.21 6.32
N LYS A 24 -25.35 -31.35 5.64
CA LYS A 24 -24.11 -31.85 5.04
C LYS A 24 -23.63 -30.93 3.89
N ARG A 25 -24.54 -30.40 3.06
CA ARG A 25 -24.21 -29.48 1.98
C ARG A 25 -23.69 -28.12 2.53
N ILE A 26 -24.32 -27.62 3.59
CA ILE A 26 -23.88 -26.35 4.22
C ILE A 26 -22.54 -26.56 4.94
N ALA A 27 -22.30 -27.70 5.57
CA ALA A 27 -20.99 -28.01 6.16
C ALA A 27 -19.87 -28.03 5.10
N ILE A 28 -20.14 -28.59 3.93
CA ILE A 28 -19.19 -28.56 2.81
C ILE A 28 -18.96 -27.10 2.33
N LEU A 29 -20.02 -26.31 2.21
CA LEU A 29 -19.92 -24.88 1.86
C LEU A 29 -19.02 -24.13 2.84
N ILE A 30 -19.23 -24.31 4.15
CA ILE A 30 -18.39 -23.68 5.20
C ILE A 30 -16.93 -24.09 5.02
N ALA A 31 -16.66 -25.37 4.80
CA ALA A 31 -15.28 -25.85 4.61
C ALA A 31 -14.61 -25.25 3.37
N VAL A 32 -15.34 -25.09 2.26
CA VAL A 32 -14.84 -24.45 1.04
C VAL A 32 -14.59 -22.96 1.29
N LEU A 33 -15.52 -22.25 1.90
CA LEU A 33 -15.37 -20.84 2.24
C LEU A 33 -14.17 -20.61 3.18
N ALA A 34 -13.97 -21.49 4.17
CA ALA A 34 -12.83 -21.40 5.08
C ALA A 34 -11.49 -21.65 4.35
N ALA A 35 -11.45 -22.57 3.39
CA ALA A 35 -10.26 -22.79 2.57
C ALA A 35 -9.94 -21.56 1.69
N ILE A 36 -10.96 -20.96 1.06
CA ILE A 36 -10.80 -19.73 0.28
C ILE A 36 -10.33 -18.58 1.19
N LEU A 37 -10.94 -18.42 2.36
CA LEU A 37 -10.54 -17.41 3.35
C LEU A 37 -9.06 -17.53 3.71
N ALA A 38 -8.57 -18.75 3.98
CA ALA A 38 -7.16 -18.96 4.31
C ALA A 38 -6.21 -18.52 3.18
N VAL A 39 -6.59 -18.74 1.92
CA VAL A 39 -5.82 -18.25 0.75
C VAL A 39 -5.86 -16.75 0.66
N VAL A 40 -7.03 -16.11 0.81
CA VAL A 40 -7.22 -14.65 0.76
C VAL A 40 -6.44 -13.97 1.89
N GLU A 41 -6.50 -14.47 3.12
CA GLU A 41 -5.73 -13.94 4.26
C GLU A 41 -4.21 -14.08 4.05
N SER A 42 -3.77 -15.20 3.46
CA SER A 42 -2.35 -15.39 3.14
C SER A 42 -1.88 -14.37 2.08
N GLY A 43 -2.69 -14.13 1.05
CA GLY A 43 -2.44 -13.09 0.04
C GLY A 43 -2.38 -11.69 0.65
N GLY A 44 -3.32 -11.37 1.53
CA GLY A 44 -3.35 -10.10 2.25
C GLY A 44 -2.09 -9.87 3.09
N LYS A 45 -1.65 -10.88 3.85
CA LYS A 45 -0.40 -10.79 4.64
C LYS A 45 0.84 -10.59 3.77
N ALA A 46 0.91 -11.25 2.61
CA ALA A 46 2.00 -11.07 1.67
C ALA A 46 2.05 -9.62 1.15
N LYS A 47 0.89 -9.06 0.74
CA LYS A 47 0.80 -7.67 0.25
C LYS A 47 1.05 -6.64 1.35
N GLN A 48 0.62 -6.89 2.57
CA GLN A 48 0.95 -6.04 3.74
C GLN A 48 2.45 -5.98 3.99
N THR A 49 3.14 -7.12 3.91
CA THR A 49 4.59 -7.19 4.08
C THR A 49 5.32 -6.45 2.95
N GLU A 50 4.86 -6.62 1.71
CA GLU A 50 5.40 -5.91 0.54
C GLU A 50 5.22 -4.40 0.67
N GLN A 51 4.03 -3.92 1.04
CA GLN A 51 3.75 -2.51 1.31
C GLN A 51 4.69 -1.94 2.36
N LEU A 52 4.89 -2.65 3.48
CA LEU A 52 5.78 -2.21 4.56
C LEU A 52 7.23 -2.13 4.08
N ALA A 53 7.73 -3.12 3.36
CA ALA A 53 9.06 -3.13 2.79
C ALA A 53 9.28 -1.95 1.84
N LYS A 54 8.35 -1.72 0.90
CA LYS A 54 8.41 -0.58 -0.04
C LYS A 54 8.35 0.77 0.67
N ASN A 55 7.57 0.88 1.75
CA ASN A 55 7.51 2.10 2.57
C ASN A 55 8.85 2.40 3.26
N ILE A 56 9.53 1.38 3.77
CA ILE A 56 10.87 1.52 4.37
C ILE A 56 11.88 1.94 3.30
N ASP A 57 11.91 1.25 2.16
CA ASP A 57 12.83 1.55 1.05
C ASP A 57 12.63 2.99 0.52
N ALA A 58 11.37 3.43 0.40
CA ALA A 58 11.04 4.80 0.01
C ALA A 58 11.54 5.81 1.04
N SER A 59 11.29 5.57 2.33
CA SER A 59 11.74 6.44 3.43
C SER A 59 13.26 6.57 3.48
N ASP A 60 13.97 5.45 3.34
CA ASP A 60 15.44 5.44 3.31
C ASP A 60 15.96 6.21 2.09
N THR A 61 15.34 6.03 0.93
CA THR A 61 15.70 6.75 -0.30
C THR A 61 15.48 8.26 -0.15
N TYR A 62 14.35 8.68 0.47
CA TYR A 62 14.12 10.10 0.79
C TYR A 62 15.15 10.66 1.78
N SER A 63 15.55 9.88 2.77
CA SER A 63 16.59 10.27 3.73
C SER A 63 17.94 10.46 3.04
N PHE A 64 18.27 9.60 2.09
CA PHE A 64 19.46 9.72 1.25
C PHE A 64 19.40 10.98 0.36
N TYR A 65 18.25 11.24 -0.26
CA TYR A 65 17.99 12.46 -1.02
C TYR A 65 18.22 13.73 -0.17
N GLN A 66 17.68 13.75 1.06
CA GLN A 66 17.88 14.87 1.99
C GLN A 66 19.35 15.05 2.36
N ALA A 67 20.07 13.96 2.66
CA ALA A 67 21.50 14.03 2.97
C ALA A 67 22.32 14.58 1.80
N LYS A 68 22.05 14.18 0.56
CA LYS A 68 22.72 14.72 -0.64
C LYS A 68 22.37 16.19 -0.85
N THR A 69 21.12 16.59 -0.57
CA THR A 69 20.66 17.98 -0.63
C THR A 69 21.45 18.86 0.33
N ILE A 70 21.58 18.43 1.59
CA ILE A 70 22.33 19.16 2.62
C ILE A 70 23.81 19.28 2.21
N ARG A 71 24.44 18.18 1.75
CA ARG A 71 25.85 18.19 1.33
C ARG A 71 26.09 19.10 0.13
N SER A 72 25.25 19.05 -0.89
CA SER A 72 25.36 19.95 -2.05
C SER A 72 25.22 21.42 -1.64
N SER A 73 24.19 21.72 -0.83
CA SER A 73 23.97 23.09 -0.33
C SER A 73 25.13 23.58 0.54
N MET A 74 25.69 22.73 1.40
CA MET A 74 26.82 23.07 2.25
C MET A 74 28.09 23.37 1.43
N LEU A 75 28.38 22.56 0.42
CA LEU A 75 29.54 22.81 -0.47
C LEU A 75 29.36 24.11 -1.25
N ARG A 76 28.16 24.38 -1.78
CA ARG A 76 27.87 25.63 -2.52
C ARG A 76 27.98 26.85 -1.61
N ALA A 77 27.42 26.79 -0.40
CA ALA A 77 27.49 27.86 0.58
C ALA A 77 28.96 28.14 1.01
N SER A 78 29.74 27.05 1.28
CA SER A 78 31.15 27.17 1.62
C SER A 78 31.97 27.73 0.48
N SER A 79 31.70 27.36 -0.77
CA SER A 79 32.35 27.92 -1.95
C SER A 79 32.09 29.42 -2.08
N ALA A 80 30.82 29.81 -1.97
CA ALA A 80 30.45 31.24 -2.04
C ALA A 80 31.08 32.06 -0.92
N MET A 81 31.16 31.50 0.31
CA MET A 81 31.82 32.16 1.43
C MET A 81 33.30 32.34 1.18
N VAL A 82 34.01 31.29 0.72
CA VAL A 82 35.46 31.40 0.41
C VAL A 82 35.69 32.38 -0.71
N GLU A 83 34.92 32.38 -1.80
CA GLU A 83 35.02 33.35 -2.90
C GLU A 83 34.87 34.79 -2.41
N ALA A 84 33.95 35.04 -1.47
CA ALA A 84 33.70 36.37 -0.93
C ALA A 84 34.82 36.92 -0.03
N ILE A 85 35.59 36.05 0.64
CA ILE A 85 36.59 36.47 1.62
C ILE A 85 38.02 36.38 1.09
N VAL A 86 38.27 35.78 -0.07
CA VAL A 86 39.63 35.67 -0.65
C VAL A 86 40.11 37.04 -1.13
N PRO A 87 41.22 37.58 -0.56
CA PRO A 87 41.73 38.90 -0.98
C PRO A 87 42.37 38.83 -2.37
N GLU A 88 42.22 39.88 -3.13
CA GLU A 88 42.90 40.01 -4.44
C GLU A 88 44.43 40.03 -4.32
N SER A 89 44.97 40.44 -3.17
CA SER A 89 46.41 40.49 -2.86
C SER A 89 47.04 39.14 -2.49
N LEU A 90 46.32 38.03 -2.59
CA LEU A 90 46.82 36.70 -2.24
C LEU A 90 47.95 36.31 -3.22
N PRO A 91 49.08 35.68 -2.73
CA PRO A 91 50.12 35.15 -3.60
C PRO A 91 49.60 34.13 -4.61
N ASP A 92 50.11 34.14 -5.84
CA ASP A 92 49.61 33.33 -6.98
C ASP A 92 49.54 31.81 -6.66
N ALA A 93 50.57 31.29 -5.97
CA ALA A 93 50.57 29.88 -5.54
C ALA A 93 49.39 29.52 -4.60
N ARG A 94 49.03 30.46 -3.73
CA ARG A 94 47.84 30.29 -2.82
C ARG A 94 46.54 30.47 -3.57
N LYS A 95 46.45 31.40 -4.52
CA LYS A 95 45.28 31.56 -5.39
C LYS A 95 45.01 30.28 -6.16
N ALA A 96 46.06 29.68 -6.76
CA ALA A 96 45.89 28.41 -7.48
C ALA A 96 45.34 27.28 -6.59
N GLN A 97 45.82 27.19 -5.33
CA GLN A 97 45.32 26.17 -4.38
C GLN A 97 43.81 26.43 -4.03
N VAL A 98 43.45 27.66 -3.75
CA VAL A 98 42.03 28.00 -3.45
C VAL A 98 41.14 27.72 -4.66
N THR A 99 41.54 28.14 -5.87
CA THR A 99 40.80 27.86 -7.08
C THR A 99 40.61 26.38 -7.34
N ALA A 100 41.65 25.55 -7.15
CA ALA A 100 41.56 24.11 -7.29
C ALA A 100 40.61 23.48 -6.26
N THR A 101 40.62 23.98 -5.02
CA THR A 101 39.71 23.53 -3.97
C THR A 101 38.24 23.87 -4.30
N LEU A 102 38.00 25.10 -4.74
CA LEU A 102 36.65 25.54 -5.14
C LEU A 102 36.13 24.76 -6.34
N ALA A 103 37.00 24.51 -7.33
CA ALA A 103 36.62 23.69 -8.49
C ALA A 103 36.20 22.27 -8.06
N LYS A 104 36.95 21.65 -7.15
CA LYS A 104 36.62 20.33 -6.60
C LYS A 104 35.29 20.34 -5.83
N TRP A 105 35.06 21.35 -4.98
CA TRP A 105 33.81 21.48 -4.24
C TRP A 105 32.62 21.66 -5.17
N LYS A 106 32.77 22.41 -6.24
CA LYS A 106 31.75 22.59 -7.27
C LYS A 106 31.45 21.26 -7.99
N GLU A 107 32.51 20.56 -8.41
CA GLU A 107 32.38 19.22 -9.03
C GLU A 107 31.66 18.23 -8.09
N ASP A 108 32.06 18.19 -6.81
CA ASP A 108 31.42 17.32 -5.81
C ASP A 108 29.96 17.73 -5.58
N ALA A 109 29.62 19.03 -5.52
CA ALA A 109 28.26 19.52 -5.39
C ALA A 109 27.40 19.15 -6.61
N ASP A 110 27.95 19.25 -7.81
CA ASP A 110 27.25 18.89 -9.06
C ASP A 110 27.03 17.37 -9.14
N ARG A 111 27.99 16.54 -8.66
CA ARG A 111 27.82 15.10 -8.56
C ARG A 111 26.78 14.71 -7.51
N TYR A 112 26.63 15.46 -6.40
CA TYR A 112 25.53 15.25 -5.48
C TYR A 112 24.16 15.61 -6.07
N ASP A 113 24.10 16.57 -6.98
CA ASP A 113 22.87 16.94 -7.66
C ASP A 113 22.45 15.89 -8.72
N SER A 114 23.41 15.35 -9.48
CA SER A 114 23.14 14.32 -10.48
C SER A 114 24.36 13.41 -10.67
N ASP A 115 24.15 12.12 -10.49
CA ASP A 115 25.14 11.06 -10.72
C ASP A 115 24.51 9.92 -11.54
N PRO A 116 24.33 10.10 -12.86
CA PRO A 116 23.66 9.10 -13.70
C PRO A 116 24.40 7.75 -13.76
N LYS A 117 25.72 7.74 -13.48
CA LYS A 117 26.52 6.51 -13.49
C LYS A 117 26.40 5.73 -12.18
N GLY A 118 26.40 6.44 -11.05
CA GLY A 118 26.25 5.84 -9.72
C GLY A 118 24.82 5.66 -9.29
N GLY A 119 23.86 6.38 -9.90
CA GLY A 119 22.45 6.33 -9.51
C GLY A 119 22.17 6.96 -8.14
N GLU A 120 23.13 7.71 -7.59
CA GLU A 120 23.06 8.23 -6.22
C GLU A 120 22.99 9.77 -6.14
N GLY A 121 22.76 10.46 -7.23
CA GLY A 121 22.48 11.89 -7.24
C GLY A 121 21.07 12.18 -6.74
N ARG A 122 20.83 13.44 -6.34
CA ARG A 122 19.52 13.90 -5.87
C ARG A 122 18.40 13.63 -6.87
N LYS A 123 18.67 13.87 -8.17
CA LYS A 123 17.69 13.67 -9.25
C LYS A 123 17.32 12.20 -9.38
N GLU A 124 18.31 11.33 -9.33
CA GLU A 124 18.12 9.90 -9.44
C GLU A 124 17.41 9.32 -8.20
N LEU A 125 17.78 9.81 -7.02
CA LEU A 125 17.17 9.38 -5.76
C LEU A 125 15.71 9.80 -5.63
N ILE A 126 15.34 11.02 -6.07
CA ILE A 126 13.93 11.44 -5.99
C ILE A 126 13.03 10.64 -6.94
N GLU A 127 13.52 10.31 -8.14
CA GLU A 127 12.76 9.45 -9.06
C GLU A 127 12.63 8.03 -8.53
N LYS A 128 13.70 7.47 -7.94
CA LYS A 128 13.64 6.17 -7.26
C LYS A 128 12.65 6.17 -6.10
N ALA A 129 12.66 7.22 -5.28
CA ALA A 129 11.73 7.34 -4.15
C ALA A 129 10.27 7.42 -4.61
N LYS A 130 9.98 8.16 -5.68
CA LYS A 130 8.64 8.23 -6.28
C LYS A 130 8.17 6.85 -6.79
N HIS A 131 9.07 6.12 -7.47
CA HIS A 131 8.76 4.77 -7.96
C HIS A 131 8.43 3.81 -6.80
N LEU A 132 9.26 3.80 -5.74
CA LEU A 132 9.02 2.99 -4.55
C LEU A 132 7.70 3.37 -3.84
N THR A 133 7.36 4.67 -3.84
CA THR A 133 6.08 5.15 -3.31
C THR A 133 4.90 4.63 -4.12
N ALA A 134 4.99 4.64 -5.45
CA ALA A 134 3.95 4.10 -6.32
C ALA A 134 3.77 2.58 -6.11
N GLU A 135 4.86 1.82 -6.02
CA GLU A 135 4.82 0.37 -5.73
C GLU A 135 4.21 0.08 -4.35
N ARG A 136 4.52 0.92 -3.33
CA ARG A 136 3.89 0.83 -2.01
C ARG A 136 2.38 1.05 -2.09
N ASP A 137 1.94 2.05 -2.85
CA ASP A 137 0.52 2.39 -2.98
C ASP A 137 -0.25 1.29 -3.73
N GLU A 138 0.35 0.68 -4.75
CA GLU A 138 -0.20 -0.49 -5.45
C GLU A 138 -0.35 -1.68 -4.49
N ALA A 139 0.68 -1.98 -3.70
CA ALA A 139 0.62 -3.04 -2.70
C ALA A 139 -0.43 -2.76 -1.62
N ALA A 140 -0.63 -1.48 -1.23
CA ALA A 140 -1.66 -1.06 -0.30
C ALA A 140 -3.07 -1.29 -0.86
N MET A 141 -3.32 -0.94 -2.12
CA MET A 141 -4.61 -1.18 -2.78
C MET A 141 -4.92 -2.68 -2.86
N ALA A 142 -3.93 -3.49 -3.23
CA ALA A 142 -4.07 -4.94 -3.23
C ALA A 142 -4.40 -5.48 -1.83
N TYR A 143 -3.70 -5.02 -0.79
CA TYR A 143 -3.96 -5.39 0.59
C TYR A 143 -5.40 -5.10 1.02
N HIS A 144 -5.92 -3.91 0.71
CA HIS A 144 -7.30 -3.55 1.04
C HIS A 144 -8.33 -4.44 0.35
N ASN A 145 -8.11 -4.84 -0.90
CA ASN A 145 -8.98 -5.78 -1.58
C ASN A 145 -9.03 -7.14 -0.87
N PHE A 146 -7.88 -7.65 -0.40
CA PHE A 146 -7.82 -8.87 0.40
C PHE A 146 -8.50 -8.72 1.75
N GLU A 147 -8.34 -7.59 2.42
CA GLU A 147 -8.95 -7.30 3.72
C GLU A 147 -10.48 -7.31 3.63
N TYR A 148 -11.05 -6.58 2.65
CA TYR A 148 -12.49 -6.58 2.41
C TYR A 148 -13.00 -7.95 1.95
N GLY A 149 -12.23 -8.66 1.13
CA GLY A 149 -12.53 -10.03 0.70
C GLY A 149 -12.58 -11.00 1.87
N ALA A 150 -11.60 -10.94 2.77
CA ALA A 150 -11.55 -11.77 3.97
C ALA A 150 -12.72 -11.47 4.93
N ALA A 151 -13.04 -10.18 5.16
CA ALA A 151 -14.16 -9.78 5.99
C ALA A 151 -15.51 -10.31 5.44
N ALA A 152 -15.72 -10.21 4.13
CA ALA A 152 -16.92 -10.74 3.47
C ALA A 152 -17.01 -12.26 3.59
N LEU A 153 -15.90 -12.99 3.43
CA LEU A 153 -15.84 -14.44 3.59
C LEU A 153 -16.10 -14.88 5.04
N GLN A 154 -15.53 -14.18 6.02
CA GLN A 154 -15.77 -14.45 7.45
C GLN A 154 -17.26 -14.28 7.79
N LEU A 155 -17.88 -13.20 7.34
CA LEU A 155 -19.30 -12.96 7.55
C LEU A 155 -20.16 -14.01 6.82
N SER A 156 -19.76 -14.42 5.61
CA SER A 156 -20.40 -15.51 4.86
C SER A 156 -20.40 -16.83 5.64
N ILE A 157 -19.28 -17.20 6.25
CA ILE A 157 -19.16 -18.41 7.08
C ILE A 157 -20.11 -18.33 8.30
N VAL A 158 -20.20 -17.17 8.94
CA VAL A 158 -21.13 -16.96 10.07
C VAL A 158 -22.58 -17.11 9.63
N LEU A 159 -22.98 -16.53 8.48
CA LEU A 159 -24.33 -16.68 7.94
C LEU A 159 -24.64 -18.13 7.56
N ALA A 160 -23.69 -18.86 6.95
CA ALA A 160 -23.84 -20.27 6.66
C ALA A 160 -24.08 -21.09 7.93
N SER A 161 -23.30 -20.83 8.98
CA SER A 161 -23.45 -21.51 10.28
C SER A 161 -24.79 -21.19 10.93
N ALA A 162 -25.22 -19.94 10.90
CA ALA A 162 -26.53 -19.51 11.41
C ALA A 162 -27.68 -20.18 10.64
N SER A 163 -27.55 -20.39 9.32
CA SER A 163 -28.59 -21.06 8.53
C SER A 163 -28.84 -22.51 8.94
N VAL A 164 -27.80 -23.20 9.40
CA VAL A 164 -27.93 -24.59 9.92
C VAL A 164 -28.74 -24.60 11.23
N ILE A 165 -28.46 -23.65 12.13
CA ILE A 165 -29.09 -23.59 13.45
C ILE A 165 -30.57 -23.16 13.35
N THR A 166 -30.84 -22.17 12.50
CA THR A 166 -32.17 -21.56 12.35
C THR A 166 -33.05 -22.29 11.34
N ALA A 167 -32.50 -23.21 10.57
CA ALA A 167 -33.14 -23.86 9.42
C ALA A 167 -33.73 -22.88 8.40
N MET A 168 -33.16 -21.65 8.31
CA MET A 168 -33.62 -20.59 7.39
C MET A 168 -32.80 -20.61 6.08
N PRO A 169 -33.39 -21.03 4.93
CA PRO A 169 -32.67 -21.15 3.67
C PRO A 169 -32.21 -19.78 3.12
N ALA A 170 -32.89 -18.70 3.50
CA ALA A 170 -32.50 -17.33 3.09
C ALA A 170 -31.08 -16.96 3.56
N LEU A 171 -30.66 -17.39 4.77
CA LEU A 171 -29.32 -17.17 5.28
C LEU A 171 -28.25 -17.93 4.50
N ALA A 172 -28.56 -19.14 4.03
CA ALA A 172 -27.66 -19.91 3.17
C ALA A 172 -27.45 -19.21 1.81
N VAL A 173 -28.51 -18.67 1.21
CA VAL A 173 -28.42 -17.92 -0.05
C VAL A 173 -27.60 -16.64 0.16
N ALA A 174 -27.86 -15.89 1.23
CA ALA A 174 -27.09 -14.68 1.57
C ALA A 174 -25.60 -15.00 1.80
N SER A 175 -25.29 -16.13 2.47
CA SER A 175 -23.92 -16.61 2.64
C SER A 175 -23.25 -16.86 1.29
N ILE A 176 -23.88 -17.57 0.36
CA ILE A 176 -23.30 -17.87 -0.95
C ILE A 176 -23.03 -16.57 -1.72
N ALA A 177 -23.98 -15.62 -1.73
CA ALA A 177 -23.82 -14.34 -2.40
C ALA A 177 -22.64 -13.54 -1.82
N LEU A 178 -22.57 -13.43 -0.50
CA LEU A 178 -21.50 -12.69 0.19
C LEU A 178 -20.14 -13.39 0.04
N GLY A 179 -20.10 -14.73 0.09
CA GLY A 179 -18.90 -15.52 -0.16
C GLY A 179 -18.38 -15.37 -1.58
N GLY A 180 -19.30 -15.24 -2.57
CA GLY A 180 -18.96 -14.92 -3.96
C GLY A 180 -18.31 -13.54 -4.09
N VAL A 181 -18.87 -12.52 -3.43
CA VAL A 181 -18.28 -11.18 -3.38
C VAL A 181 -16.90 -11.20 -2.74
N GLY A 182 -16.75 -11.87 -1.58
CA GLY A 182 -15.47 -11.97 -0.89
C GLY A 182 -14.39 -12.68 -1.73
N THR A 183 -14.77 -13.74 -2.44
CA THR A 183 -13.88 -14.45 -3.37
C THR A 183 -13.47 -13.55 -4.55
N ALA A 184 -14.42 -12.81 -5.13
CA ALA A 184 -14.15 -11.89 -6.24
C ALA A 184 -13.18 -10.77 -5.83
N LEU A 185 -13.34 -10.19 -4.62
CA LEU A 185 -12.41 -9.20 -4.07
C LEU A 185 -11.02 -9.79 -3.81
N GLY A 186 -10.94 -11.01 -3.30
CA GLY A 186 -9.68 -11.72 -3.13
C GLY A 186 -8.95 -11.94 -4.47
N VAL A 187 -9.67 -12.34 -5.52
CA VAL A 187 -9.12 -12.48 -6.87
C VAL A 187 -8.67 -11.13 -7.43
N ALA A 188 -9.49 -10.08 -7.23
CA ALA A 188 -9.12 -8.71 -7.65
C ALA A 188 -7.82 -8.24 -6.98
N GLY A 189 -7.59 -8.56 -5.70
CA GLY A 189 -6.34 -8.26 -5.00
C GLY A 189 -5.09 -8.89 -5.65
N TRP A 190 -5.24 -10.01 -6.37
CA TRP A 190 -4.13 -10.64 -7.11
C TRP A 190 -3.92 -10.06 -8.51
N PHE A 191 -4.98 -9.77 -9.27
CA PHE A 191 -4.90 -9.52 -10.70
C PHE A 191 -5.28 -8.08 -11.11
N ALA A 192 -6.02 -7.37 -10.27
CA ALA A 192 -6.52 -6.03 -10.57
C ALA A 192 -6.68 -5.21 -9.27
N PRO A 193 -5.58 -4.82 -8.61
CA PRO A 193 -5.63 -4.10 -7.34
C PRO A 193 -6.43 -2.78 -7.44
N ASP A 194 -6.39 -2.14 -8.60
CA ASP A 194 -7.07 -0.86 -8.87
C ASP A 194 -8.58 -0.99 -9.13
N ALA A 195 -9.10 -2.22 -9.37
CA ALA A 195 -10.47 -2.44 -9.81
C ALA A 195 -11.50 -1.88 -8.82
N LEU A 196 -11.29 -2.07 -7.52
CA LEU A 196 -12.19 -1.55 -6.49
C LEU A 196 -12.12 -0.02 -6.41
N HIS A 197 -10.92 0.55 -6.53
CA HIS A 197 -10.73 1.99 -6.54
C HIS A 197 -11.45 2.65 -7.73
N HIS A 198 -11.33 2.07 -8.92
CA HIS A 198 -12.05 2.55 -10.11
C HIS A 198 -13.57 2.42 -10.00
N LEU A 199 -14.09 1.35 -9.37
CA LEU A 199 -15.52 1.18 -9.11
C LEU A 199 -16.06 2.22 -8.13
N LEU A 200 -15.29 2.55 -7.09
CA LEU A 200 -15.70 3.51 -6.05
C LEU A 200 -15.47 4.96 -6.49
N SER A 201 -14.43 5.26 -7.26
CA SER A 201 -14.11 6.60 -7.76
C SER A 201 -14.84 6.97 -9.06
N GLY A 202 -15.34 6.01 -9.81
CA GLY A 202 -16.11 6.23 -11.04
C GLY A 202 -17.44 7.00 -10.86
N GLY A 203 -17.79 7.38 -9.62
CA GLY A 203 -18.91 8.24 -9.28
C GLY A 203 -18.57 9.72 -9.07
N HIS A 204 -17.27 10.07 -9.02
CA HIS A 204 -16.82 11.46 -8.86
C HIS A 204 -15.82 11.76 -9.98
N GLY A 205 -16.31 12.35 -11.06
CA GLY A 205 -15.53 12.85 -12.16
C GLY A 205 -14.54 13.92 -11.70
N GLU A 206 -13.34 13.83 -12.25
CA GLU A 206 -12.35 14.87 -12.52
C GLU A 206 -12.27 16.06 -11.56
N GLY A 207 -11.22 16.10 -10.77
CA GLY A 207 -10.89 17.27 -9.96
C GLY A 207 -9.73 17.05 -8.98
N HIS A 208 -8.64 16.42 -9.39
CA HIS A 208 -7.38 16.56 -8.67
C HIS A 208 -6.36 17.24 -9.59
N GLY A 209 -6.57 18.57 -9.70
CA GLY A 209 -5.54 19.49 -10.12
C GLY A 209 -4.40 19.48 -9.09
N ASP A 210 -3.21 19.39 -9.63
CA ASP A 210 -1.92 19.55 -8.96
C ASP A 210 -1.92 20.71 -7.96
N ALA A 211 -1.95 20.41 -6.67
CA ALA A 211 -1.77 21.36 -5.58
C ALA A 211 -0.73 20.82 -4.60
N HIS A 212 0.46 20.53 -5.08
CA HIS A 212 1.68 20.41 -4.30
C HIS A 212 2.83 21.17 -4.97
N GLY A 213 2.69 22.46 -4.99
CA GLY A 213 3.75 23.40 -5.31
C GLY A 213 3.48 24.68 -4.55
N ASP A 214 4.46 25.13 -3.77
CA ASP A 214 4.54 26.39 -3.03
C ASP A 214 4.06 26.41 -1.58
N ALA A 215 4.85 25.74 -0.74
CA ALA A 215 4.95 26.13 0.67
C ALA A 215 6.42 26.08 1.13
N ALA A 216 7.29 26.89 0.55
CA ALA A 216 8.62 27.14 1.09
C ALA A 216 9.21 28.42 0.48
N HIS A 217 8.70 29.58 0.87
CA HIS A 217 9.47 30.86 0.93
C HIS A 217 8.60 31.88 1.68
N ALA A 218 8.55 31.74 2.99
CA ALA A 218 8.27 32.88 3.85
C ALA A 218 9.63 33.40 4.33
N ASP A 219 10.06 34.49 3.73
CA ASP A 219 11.20 35.32 4.11
C ASP A 219 10.90 35.99 5.47
N PRO A 220 11.70 35.80 6.53
CA PRO A 220 11.53 36.49 7.81
C PRO A 220 12.40 37.76 7.86
N ALA A 221 12.21 38.67 6.95
CA ALA A 221 12.92 39.97 6.98
C ALA A 221 11.96 41.15 6.86
N HIS A 222 11.02 41.34 7.82
CA HIS A 222 10.39 42.63 8.07
C HIS A 222 9.63 42.58 9.41
N ALA A 223 10.36 42.68 10.52
CA ALA A 223 9.81 43.16 11.80
C ALA A 223 10.93 43.68 12.72
N ALA A 224 11.54 44.79 12.34
CA ALA A 224 12.27 45.61 13.29
C ALA A 224 12.16 47.07 12.81
N GLY A 225 11.24 47.80 13.40
CA GLY A 225 11.05 49.19 13.16
C GLY A 225 9.75 49.72 13.78
N HIS A 226 9.72 49.90 15.07
CA HIS A 226 9.23 51.03 15.87
C HIS A 226 9.26 50.68 17.33
#